data_d2a32b40e654a59c5f099aa194cebc8c
#
_entry.id   d2a32b40e654a59c5f099aa194cebc8c
#
_cell.length_a   1.000
_cell.length_b   1.000
_cell.length_c   1.000
_cell.angle_alpha   90.00
_cell.angle_beta   90.00
_cell.angle_gamma   90.00
#
_symmetry.space_group_name_H-M   'P 1'
#
loop_
_entity.id
_entity.type
_entity.pdbx_description
1 polymer ?
#
loop_
_entity_poly.entity_id
_entity_poly.type
_entity_poly.pdbx_seq_one_letter_code
_entity_poly.pdbx_strand_id
1 'polypeptide(L)'
;MNTMIKIALFDENRYFSAGWQEALALHFSTYGKRTLLLDAQQVHEADLVFCYFPPGVQSCFCHFFEAQTAGRKTLYFSLRTPEGRHKRTVGTRCSLEAGVIYHDTPLVSALYQVSAELERRSKWPGRPGCGMNCVCQHRGLTLREQEIMRCMTREMGVTQIARMLDISVKTVSNHKMSVMRKMGFRRNAELYGWLRHSTRPGAVGVRAGIQLGVAAGKERH
;
A
#
# COMPACT_ATOMS: atom_id res chain seq x y z
N MET A 1 -15.17 -17.74 18.90
CA MET A 1 -15.05 -16.29 18.61
C MET A 1 -13.58 -15.94 18.62
N ASN A 2 -13.06 -15.31 17.57
CA ASN A 2 -11.62 -14.99 17.49
C ASN A 2 -11.31 -13.90 18.52
N THR A 3 -10.63 -14.25 19.60
CA THR A 3 -10.24 -13.32 20.67
C THR A 3 -8.99 -12.50 20.34
N MET A 4 -8.40 -12.72 19.16
CA MET A 4 -7.15 -12.09 18.73
C MET A 4 -7.37 -11.31 17.43
N ILE A 5 -6.92 -10.05 17.40
CA ILE A 5 -6.93 -9.18 16.22
C ILE A 5 -5.50 -9.07 15.69
N LYS A 6 -5.31 -9.50 14.46
CA LYS A 6 -4.02 -9.48 13.77
C LYS A 6 -3.84 -8.14 13.04
N ILE A 7 -2.77 -7.41 13.34
CA ILE A 7 -2.52 -6.05 12.86
C ILE A 7 -1.19 -5.99 12.12
N ALA A 8 -1.19 -5.43 10.92
CA ALA A 8 0.02 -5.05 10.20
C ALA A 8 0.09 -3.52 10.11
N LEU A 9 1.27 -2.96 10.41
CA LEU A 9 1.48 -1.51 10.45
C LEU A 9 2.73 -1.14 9.66
N PHE A 10 2.55 -0.26 8.67
CA PHE A 10 3.59 0.21 7.76
C PHE A 10 3.64 1.73 7.79
N ASP A 11 4.42 2.28 8.71
CA ASP A 11 4.71 3.71 8.82
C ASP A 11 6.19 3.90 9.14
N GLU A 12 6.79 4.94 8.59
CA GLU A 12 8.21 5.27 8.80
C GLU A 12 8.45 6.00 10.11
N ASN A 13 7.44 6.66 10.60
CA ASN A 13 7.49 7.32 11.90
C ASN A 13 7.37 6.28 13.01
N ARG A 14 8.53 5.85 13.52
CA ARG A 14 8.62 4.84 14.57
C ARG A 14 7.89 5.24 15.86
N TYR A 15 7.89 6.53 16.20
CA TYR A 15 7.20 7.02 17.40
C TYR A 15 5.67 6.93 17.22
N PHE A 16 5.19 7.35 16.05
CA PHE A 16 3.77 7.18 15.72
C PHE A 16 3.40 5.70 15.71
N SER A 17 4.18 4.86 15.06
CA SER A 17 3.94 3.41 14.98
C SER A 17 3.87 2.77 16.36
N ALA A 18 4.82 3.06 17.24
CA ALA A 18 4.83 2.50 18.60
C ALA A 18 3.61 2.97 19.42
N GLY A 19 3.33 4.27 19.39
CA GLY A 19 2.14 4.82 20.08
C GLY A 19 0.83 4.29 19.53
N TRP A 20 0.73 4.11 18.20
CA TRP A 20 -0.47 3.56 17.57
C TRP A 20 -0.70 2.09 17.91
N GLN A 21 0.38 1.28 17.96
CA GLN A 21 0.31 -0.12 18.39
C GLN A 21 -0.19 -0.25 19.82
N GLU A 22 0.39 0.51 20.74
CA GLU A 22 0.00 0.50 22.15
C GLU A 22 -1.46 0.96 22.33
N ALA A 23 -1.84 2.02 21.63
CA ALA A 23 -3.21 2.52 21.66
C ALA A 23 -4.25 1.50 21.17
N LEU A 24 -3.93 0.78 20.07
CA LEU A 24 -4.78 -0.28 19.56
C LEU A 24 -4.86 -1.47 20.54
N ALA A 25 -3.71 -1.86 21.14
CA ALA A 25 -3.65 -2.93 22.10
C ALA A 25 -4.52 -2.62 23.34
N LEU A 26 -4.36 -1.42 23.89
CA LEU A 26 -5.16 -0.97 25.03
C LEU A 26 -6.65 -0.89 24.68
N HIS A 27 -6.98 -0.29 23.54
CA HIS A 27 -8.36 -0.15 23.09
C HIS A 27 -9.05 -1.49 22.92
N PHE A 28 -8.43 -2.45 22.24
CA PHE A 28 -9.05 -3.77 22.05
C PHE A 28 -9.07 -4.61 23.31
N SER A 29 -8.16 -4.39 24.26
CA SER A 29 -8.20 -5.06 25.57
C SER A 29 -9.43 -4.71 26.37
N THR A 30 -9.98 -3.49 26.24
CA THR A 30 -11.24 -3.09 26.90
C THR A 30 -12.44 -3.90 26.41
N TYR A 31 -12.34 -4.49 25.21
CA TYR A 31 -13.35 -5.39 24.65
C TYR A 31 -12.98 -6.87 24.79
N GLY A 32 -12.03 -7.21 25.67
CA GLY A 32 -11.57 -8.57 25.91
C GLY A 32 -10.85 -9.22 24.71
N LYS A 33 -10.32 -8.41 23.79
CA LYS A 33 -9.57 -8.89 22.61
C LYS A 33 -8.07 -8.61 22.76
N ARG A 34 -7.26 -9.56 22.35
CA ARG A 34 -5.81 -9.38 22.25
C ARG A 34 -5.43 -8.91 20.85
N THR A 35 -4.33 -8.18 20.73
CA THR A 35 -3.75 -7.81 19.45
C THR A 35 -2.47 -8.60 19.20
N LEU A 36 -2.21 -8.94 17.93
CA LEU A 36 -0.96 -9.53 17.45
C LEU A 36 -0.43 -8.69 16.31
N LEU A 37 0.78 -8.16 16.48
CA LEU A 37 1.45 -7.45 15.40
C LEU A 37 2.09 -8.44 14.45
N LEU A 38 1.81 -8.28 13.17
CA LEU A 38 2.35 -9.09 12.09
C LEU A 38 3.48 -8.35 11.37
N ASP A 39 4.44 -9.11 10.89
CA ASP A 39 5.47 -8.59 9.97
C ASP A 39 4.96 -8.46 8.52
N ALA A 40 5.84 -7.94 7.64
CA ALA A 40 5.49 -7.75 6.24
C ALA A 40 5.24 -9.06 5.46
N GLN A 41 5.77 -10.19 5.92
CA GLN A 41 5.58 -11.49 5.28
C GLN A 41 4.22 -12.09 5.64
N GLN A 42 3.73 -11.78 6.83
CA GLN A 42 2.49 -12.27 7.40
C GLN A 42 1.29 -11.36 7.15
N VAL A 43 1.46 -10.27 6.42
CA VAL A 43 0.39 -9.28 6.16
C VAL A 43 -0.88 -9.90 5.58
N HIS A 44 -0.74 -10.99 4.85
CA HIS A 44 -1.87 -11.74 4.28
C HIS A 44 -2.79 -12.36 5.36
N GLU A 45 -2.33 -12.43 6.59
CA GLU A 45 -3.10 -12.92 7.74
C GLU A 45 -3.77 -11.79 8.54
N ALA A 46 -3.50 -10.53 8.21
CA ALA A 46 -3.96 -9.39 8.99
C ALA A 46 -5.49 -9.19 8.91
N ASP A 47 -6.08 -8.84 10.04
CA ASP A 47 -7.45 -8.34 10.13
C ASP A 47 -7.48 -6.82 9.83
N LEU A 48 -6.46 -6.11 10.32
CA LEU A 48 -6.27 -4.67 10.13
C LEU A 48 -4.90 -4.40 9.51
N VAL A 49 -4.88 -3.58 8.46
CA VAL A 49 -3.66 -3.11 7.83
C VAL A 49 -3.66 -1.59 7.84
N PHE A 50 -2.63 -1.00 8.43
CA PHE A 50 -2.37 0.43 8.40
C PHE A 50 -1.16 0.70 7.54
N CYS A 51 -1.29 1.57 6.55
CA CYS A 51 -0.20 1.87 5.64
C CYS A 51 -0.07 3.38 5.43
N TYR A 52 1.13 3.90 5.64
CA TYR A 52 1.43 5.31 5.38
C TYR A 52 1.55 5.57 3.88
N PHE A 53 0.92 6.65 3.44
CA PHE A 53 1.04 7.19 2.09
C PHE A 53 1.46 8.65 2.15
N PRO A 54 2.59 9.02 1.55
CA PRO A 54 3.06 10.41 1.51
C PRO A 54 2.05 11.37 0.89
N PRO A 55 2.13 12.68 1.17
CA PRO A 55 1.28 13.68 0.54
C PRO A 55 1.34 13.62 -0.98
N GLY A 56 0.16 13.62 -1.63
CA GLY A 56 0.06 13.51 -3.08
C GLY A 56 0.09 12.09 -3.64
N VAL A 57 0.47 11.08 -2.85
CA VAL A 57 0.42 9.67 -3.25
C VAL A 57 -0.96 9.10 -2.99
N GLN A 58 -1.51 8.43 -3.98
CA GLN A 58 -2.80 7.76 -3.85
C GLN A 58 -2.65 6.41 -3.12
N SER A 59 -3.60 6.10 -2.24
CA SER A 59 -3.70 4.77 -1.65
C SER A 59 -4.16 3.75 -2.70
N CYS A 60 -3.35 2.72 -2.94
CA CYS A 60 -3.62 1.67 -3.93
C CYS A 60 -3.44 0.28 -3.30
N PHE A 61 -4.27 -0.06 -2.32
CA PHE A 61 -4.16 -1.33 -1.59
C PHE A 61 -4.27 -2.57 -2.48
N CYS A 62 -5.02 -2.50 -3.59
CA CYS A 62 -5.15 -3.60 -4.54
C CYS A 62 -3.84 -4.00 -5.22
N HIS A 63 -2.87 -3.09 -5.30
CA HIS A 63 -1.57 -3.35 -5.93
C HIS A 63 -0.49 -3.67 -4.91
N PHE A 64 -0.67 -3.27 -3.65
CA PHE A 64 0.30 -3.53 -2.59
C PHE A 64 0.12 -4.91 -1.97
N PHE A 65 -1.13 -5.34 -1.87
CA PHE A 65 -1.49 -6.64 -1.30
C PHE A 65 -2.18 -7.40 -2.42
N GLU A 66 -1.41 -8.14 -3.20
CA GLU A 66 -1.97 -8.96 -4.29
C GLU A 66 -3.28 -9.60 -3.88
N ALA A 67 -4.23 -9.59 -4.80
CA ALA A 67 -5.61 -10.05 -4.62
C ALA A 67 -5.77 -11.53 -4.18
N GLN A 68 -4.75 -12.11 -3.56
CA GLN A 68 -4.81 -13.43 -2.91
C GLN A 68 -5.77 -13.48 -1.74
N THR A 69 -6.36 -12.36 -1.37
CA THR A 69 -7.35 -12.28 -0.30
C THR A 69 -8.79 -12.33 -0.82
N ALA A 70 -9.03 -12.98 -1.95
CA ALA A 70 -10.39 -13.34 -2.33
C ALA A 70 -11.03 -14.14 -1.19
N GLY A 71 -11.88 -13.48 -0.41
CA GLY A 71 -12.56 -14.07 0.76
C GLY A 71 -12.07 -13.59 2.13
N ARG A 72 -10.95 -12.90 2.26
CA ARG A 72 -10.51 -12.36 3.55
C ARG A 72 -11.16 -11.03 3.91
N LYS A 73 -11.42 -10.91 5.21
CA LYS A 73 -12.10 -9.76 5.81
C LYS A 73 -11.13 -8.64 6.25
N THR A 74 -9.97 -8.46 5.64
CA THR A 74 -8.95 -7.45 6.01
C THR A 74 -9.46 -6.03 5.79
N LEU A 75 -9.32 -5.15 6.77
CA LEU A 75 -9.60 -3.72 6.67
C LEU A 75 -8.31 -2.94 6.45
N TYR A 76 -8.29 -2.11 5.42
CA TYR A 76 -7.13 -1.31 5.04
C TYR A 76 -7.35 0.15 5.40
N PHE A 77 -6.45 0.73 6.18
CA PHE A 77 -6.47 2.13 6.56
C PHE A 77 -5.24 2.85 6.02
N SER A 78 -5.46 3.98 5.35
CA SER A 78 -4.37 4.88 4.98
C SER A 78 -3.97 5.75 6.17
N LEU A 79 -2.68 5.76 6.49
CA LEU A 79 -2.07 6.74 7.39
C LEU A 79 -1.52 7.90 6.55
N ARG A 80 -1.76 9.14 6.97
CA ARG A 80 -1.34 10.34 6.24
C ARG A 80 -0.91 11.45 7.17
N THR A 81 -0.04 12.31 6.69
CA THR A 81 0.25 13.57 7.36
C THR A 81 -0.86 14.60 7.09
N PRO A 82 -1.03 15.62 7.97
CA PRO A 82 -2.08 16.63 7.83
C PRO A 82 -2.07 17.39 6.49
N GLU A 83 -0.87 17.60 5.91
CA GLU A 83 -0.68 18.28 4.63
C GLU A 83 -1.37 17.55 3.46
N GLY A 84 -1.63 16.26 3.63
CA GLY A 84 -2.36 15.43 2.66
C GLY A 84 -3.88 15.73 2.60
N ARG A 85 -4.44 16.45 3.59
CA ARG A 85 -5.90 16.71 3.68
C ARG A 85 -6.45 17.51 2.51
N HIS A 86 -5.75 18.56 2.11
CA HIS A 86 -6.21 19.49 1.09
C HIS A 86 -6.01 19.02 -0.35
N LYS A 87 -5.30 17.91 -0.55
CA LYS A 87 -4.94 17.39 -1.89
C LYS A 87 -5.83 16.22 -2.35
N ARG A 88 -6.91 15.95 -1.64
CA ARG A 88 -7.80 14.83 -1.99
C ARG A 88 -8.78 15.25 -3.08
N THR A 89 -8.61 14.72 -4.27
CA THR A 89 -9.63 14.76 -5.32
C THR A 89 -10.73 13.72 -5.02
N VAL A 90 -11.97 14.16 -5.07
CA VAL A 90 -13.14 13.29 -4.95
C VAL A 90 -13.07 12.23 -6.06
N GLY A 91 -13.28 10.95 -5.72
CA GLY A 91 -13.28 9.85 -6.70
C GLY A 91 -11.96 9.08 -6.86
N THR A 92 -10.96 9.33 -5.99
CA THR A 92 -9.62 8.72 -6.11
C THR A 92 -9.28 7.72 -4.99
N ARG A 93 -10.29 7.09 -4.36
CA ARG A 93 -10.06 6.10 -3.31
C ARG A 93 -9.95 4.69 -3.88
N CYS A 94 -8.99 3.93 -3.37
CA CYS A 94 -9.00 2.48 -3.55
C CYS A 94 -10.28 1.89 -2.94
N SER A 95 -10.96 1.00 -3.64
CA SER A 95 -12.18 0.35 -3.15
C SER A 95 -11.96 -0.48 -1.88
N LEU A 96 -10.71 -0.90 -1.64
CA LEU A 96 -10.32 -1.62 -0.42
C LEU A 96 -10.06 -0.69 0.77
N GLU A 97 -9.91 0.63 0.55
CA GLU A 97 -9.64 1.60 1.63
C GLU A 97 -10.86 1.74 2.55
N ALA A 98 -10.75 1.23 3.77
CA ALA A 98 -11.78 1.32 4.80
C ALA A 98 -11.86 2.73 5.38
N GLY A 99 -10.72 3.39 5.58
CA GLY A 99 -10.67 4.73 6.13
C GLY A 99 -9.30 5.38 5.97
N VAL A 100 -9.24 6.67 6.33
CA VAL A 100 -8.02 7.45 6.37
C VAL A 100 -7.85 8.02 7.75
N ILE A 101 -6.67 7.82 8.33
CA ILE A 101 -6.28 8.34 9.64
C ILE A 101 -5.11 9.29 9.41
N TYR A 102 -5.25 10.53 9.85
CA TYR A 102 -4.15 11.49 9.80
C TYR A 102 -3.35 11.43 11.10
N HIS A 103 -2.04 11.70 11.03
CA HIS A 103 -1.16 11.67 12.21
C HIS A 103 -1.57 12.66 13.31
N ASP A 104 -2.31 13.71 12.95
CA ASP A 104 -2.89 14.69 13.88
C ASP A 104 -4.34 14.38 14.28
N THR A 105 -4.91 13.26 13.85
CA THR A 105 -6.26 12.87 14.27
C THR A 105 -6.25 12.54 15.76
N PRO A 106 -7.17 13.11 16.56
CA PRO A 106 -7.27 12.76 17.97
C PRO A 106 -7.40 11.25 18.13
N LEU A 107 -6.61 10.67 19.04
CA LEU A 107 -6.49 9.22 19.23
C LEU A 107 -7.85 8.55 19.41
N VAL A 108 -8.71 9.11 20.24
CA VAL A 108 -10.06 8.58 20.48
C VAL A 108 -10.89 8.51 19.20
N SER A 109 -10.82 9.55 18.38
CA SER A 109 -11.54 9.60 17.09
C SER A 109 -11.01 8.57 16.10
N ALA A 110 -9.70 8.38 16.05
CA ALA A 110 -9.07 7.39 15.18
C ALA A 110 -9.43 5.95 15.62
N LEU A 111 -9.39 5.64 16.92
CA LEU A 111 -9.78 4.35 17.47
C LEU A 111 -11.27 4.06 17.25
N TYR A 112 -12.12 5.08 17.43
CA TYR A 112 -13.56 4.97 17.14
C TYR A 112 -13.80 4.64 15.66
N GLN A 113 -13.10 5.32 14.73
CA GLN A 113 -13.20 5.03 13.30
C GLN A 113 -12.84 3.58 12.98
N VAL A 114 -11.77 3.04 13.58
CA VAL A 114 -11.37 1.64 13.39
C VAL A 114 -12.45 0.68 13.90
N SER A 115 -12.97 0.92 15.10
CA SER A 115 -14.00 0.09 15.69
C SER A 115 -15.30 0.10 14.90
N ALA A 116 -15.75 1.28 14.46
CA ALA A 116 -16.95 1.44 13.64
C ALA A 116 -16.85 0.67 12.31
N GLU A 117 -15.67 0.68 11.68
CA GLU A 117 -15.44 -0.09 10.45
C GLU A 117 -15.40 -1.61 10.70
N LEU A 118 -14.84 -2.05 11.83
CA LEU A 118 -14.88 -3.47 12.24
C LEU A 118 -16.31 -3.95 12.49
N GLU A 119 -17.11 -3.17 13.20
CA GLU A 119 -18.52 -3.49 13.46
C GLU A 119 -19.33 -3.50 12.16
N ARG A 120 -19.18 -2.47 11.33
CA ARG A 120 -19.85 -2.39 10.04
C ARG A 120 -19.56 -3.62 9.19
N ARG A 121 -18.32 -4.08 9.22
CA ARG A 121 -17.91 -5.26 8.48
C ARG A 121 -18.46 -6.56 9.03
N SER A 122 -18.58 -6.69 10.36
CA SER A 122 -19.17 -7.88 10.97
C SER A 122 -20.64 -8.07 10.58
N LYS A 123 -21.36 -6.94 10.42
CA LYS A 123 -22.77 -6.92 10.04
C LYS A 123 -22.99 -7.12 8.53
N TRP A 124 -22.03 -6.70 7.70
CA TRP A 124 -22.14 -6.74 6.22
C TRP A 124 -20.86 -7.32 5.58
N PRO A 125 -20.74 -8.65 5.52
CA PRO A 125 -19.53 -9.33 5.06
C PRO A 125 -19.27 -9.16 3.55
N GLY A 126 -20.20 -8.61 2.81
CA GLY A 126 -20.20 -8.53 1.33
C GLY A 126 -19.59 -7.25 0.75
N ARG A 127 -18.46 -6.73 1.23
CA ARG A 127 -17.75 -5.71 0.45
C ARG A 127 -17.16 -6.38 -0.80
N PRO A 128 -17.50 -5.88 -2.01
CA PRO A 128 -16.87 -6.38 -3.21
C PRO A 128 -15.35 -6.18 -3.10
N GLY A 129 -14.59 -7.18 -3.46
CA GLY A 129 -13.17 -7.04 -3.70
C GLY A 129 -12.91 -5.90 -4.69
N CYS A 130 -11.66 -5.57 -4.96
CA CYS A 130 -11.31 -4.57 -5.96
C CYS A 130 -11.94 -4.97 -7.30
N GLY A 131 -13.15 -4.47 -7.57
CA GLY A 131 -13.88 -4.73 -8.80
C GLY A 131 -13.26 -3.98 -9.99
N MET A 132 -13.70 -4.31 -11.20
CA MET A 132 -13.26 -3.71 -12.47
C MET A 132 -13.26 -2.17 -12.47
N ASN A 133 -14.01 -1.53 -11.58
CA ASN A 133 -14.13 -0.08 -11.47
C ASN A 133 -13.24 0.55 -10.38
N CYS A 134 -12.33 -0.21 -9.77
CA CYS A 134 -11.39 0.40 -8.84
C CYS A 134 -10.42 1.32 -9.58
N VAL A 135 -10.26 2.54 -9.07
CA VAL A 135 -9.30 3.53 -9.58
C VAL A 135 -7.89 2.95 -9.73
N CYS A 136 -7.55 1.95 -8.91
CA CYS A 136 -6.27 1.26 -8.94
C CYS A 136 -6.07 0.44 -10.22
N GLN A 137 -7.11 -0.14 -10.80
CA GLN A 137 -7.00 -0.97 -12.02
C GLN A 137 -6.60 -0.14 -13.25
N HIS A 138 -7.10 1.09 -13.34
CA HIS A 138 -6.73 2.00 -14.42
C HIS A 138 -5.33 2.60 -14.26
N ARG A 139 -4.66 2.37 -13.12
CA ARG A 139 -3.34 2.91 -12.80
C ARG A 139 -2.27 1.84 -12.56
N GLY A 140 -2.57 0.59 -12.85
CA GLY A 140 -1.58 -0.49 -12.79
C GLY A 140 -0.37 -0.18 -13.68
N LEU A 141 0.83 -0.44 -13.16
CA LEU A 141 2.03 -0.32 -13.96
C LEU A 141 2.07 -1.47 -14.97
N THR A 142 2.37 -1.15 -16.23
CA THR A 142 2.66 -2.17 -17.24
C THR A 142 3.91 -2.96 -16.85
N LEU A 143 4.10 -4.16 -17.40
CA LEU A 143 5.30 -4.96 -17.16
C LEU A 143 6.58 -4.16 -17.45
N ARG A 144 6.58 -3.36 -18.50
CA ARG A 144 7.73 -2.52 -18.88
C ARG A 144 7.96 -1.38 -17.88
N GLU A 145 6.89 -0.75 -17.39
CA GLU A 145 6.99 0.26 -16.34
C GLU A 145 7.52 -0.33 -15.03
N GLN A 146 7.04 -1.53 -14.65
CA GLN A 146 7.54 -2.26 -13.47
C GLN A 146 9.03 -2.60 -13.60
N GLU A 147 9.47 -3.06 -14.76
CA GLU A 147 10.85 -3.39 -15.04
C GLU A 147 11.77 -2.16 -14.90
N ILE A 148 11.36 -1.03 -15.47
CA ILE A 148 12.08 0.23 -15.34
C ILE A 148 12.12 0.70 -13.87
N MET A 149 11.02 0.60 -13.14
CA MET A 149 11.00 0.95 -11.71
C MET A 149 11.91 0.04 -10.88
N ARG A 150 11.99 -1.25 -11.19
CA ARG A 150 12.98 -2.16 -10.58
C ARG A 150 14.43 -1.72 -10.78
N CYS A 151 14.75 -1.26 -11.97
CA CYS A 151 16.09 -0.75 -12.26
C CYS A 151 16.37 0.54 -11.49
N MET A 152 15.37 1.43 -11.43
CA MET A 152 15.50 2.68 -10.69
C MET A 152 15.62 2.48 -9.17
N THR A 153 15.01 1.45 -8.60
CA THR A 153 15.20 1.09 -7.18
C THR A 153 16.62 0.59 -6.88
N ARG A 154 17.35 0.13 -7.90
CA ARG A 154 18.78 -0.22 -7.81
C ARG A 154 19.69 0.99 -8.11
N GLU A 155 19.13 2.20 -8.05
CA GLU A 155 19.82 3.46 -8.30
C GLU A 155 20.42 3.57 -9.71
N MET A 156 19.94 2.78 -10.66
CA MET A 156 20.41 2.85 -12.07
C MET A 156 19.92 4.13 -12.73
N GLY A 157 20.82 4.82 -13.39
CA GLY A 157 20.51 6.00 -14.20
C GLY A 157 19.75 5.64 -15.49
N VAL A 158 18.98 6.59 -16.04
CA VAL A 158 18.15 6.36 -17.26
C VAL A 158 18.95 5.83 -18.45
N THR A 159 20.21 6.25 -18.61
CA THR A 159 21.10 5.77 -19.68
C THR A 159 21.51 4.31 -19.47
N GLN A 160 21.79 3.91 -18.24
CA GLN A 160 22.10 2.52 -17.89
C GLN A 160 20.90 1.62 -18.12
N ILE A 161 19.71 2.07 -17.70
CA ILE A 161 18.45 1.36 -17.91
C ILE A 161 18.19 1.18 -19.42
N ALA A 162 18.38 2.24 -20.20
CA ALA A 162 18.20 2.21 -21.65
C ALA A 162 19.06 1.14 -22.30
N ARG A 163 20.35 1.09 -21.93
CA ARG A 163 21.30 0.06 -22.42
C ARG A 163 20.90 -1.34 -21.99
N MET A 164 20.57 -1.52 -20.70
CA MET A 164 20.24 -2.83 -20.14
C MET A 164 18.95 -3.42 -20.73
N LEU A 165 17.98 -2.57 -21.04
CA LEU A 165 16.67 -2.98 -21.54
C LEU A 165 16.55 -2.88 -23.08
N ASP A 166 17.64 -2.51 -23.76
CA ASP A 166 17.72 -2.31 -25.21
C ASP A 166 16.61 -1.39 -25.75
N ILE A 167 16.50 -0.20 -25.14
CA ILE A 167 15.54 0.84 -25.53
C ILE A 167 16.19 2.22 -25.48
N SER A 168 15.56 3.21 -26.12
CA SER A 168 16.06 4.57 -26.09
C SER A 168 15.91 5.22 -24.69
N VAL A 169 16.82 6.15 -24.37
CA VAL A 169 16.74 6.99 -23.16
C VAL A 169 15.40 7.74 -23.10
N LYS A 170 14.91 8.19 -24.26
CA LYS A 170 13.60 8.85 -24.41
C LYS A 170 12.46 7.90 -23.99
N THR A 171 12.54 6.63 -24.40
CA THR A 171 11.55 5.61 -24.04
C THR A 171 11.52 5.36 -22.53
N VAL A 172 12.71 5.24 -21.88
CA VAL A 172 12.80 5.12 -20.42
C VAL A 172 12.17 6.33 -19.74
N SER A 173 12.46 7.54 -20.21
CA SER A 173 11.91 8.78 -19.67
C SER A 173 10.39 8.83 -19.83
N ASN A 174 9.86 8.40 -20.97
CA ASN A 174 8.42 8.35 -21.20
C ASN A 174 7.71 7.38 -20.25
N HIS A 175 8.28 6.19 -20.04
CA HIS A 175 7.73 5.24 -19.05
C HIS A 175 7.80 5.79 -17.63
N LYS A 176 8.91 6.44 -17.25
CA LYS A 176 9.04 7.13 -15.96
C LYS A 176 7.93 8.17 -15.77
N MET A 177 7.72 9.03 -16.75
CA MET A 177 6.66 10.04 -16.70
C MET A 177 5.27 9.43 -16.65
N SER A 178 5.04 8.33 -17.37
CA SER A 178 3.79 7.56 -17.29
C SER A 178 3.54 7.02 -15.88
N VAL A 179 4.57 6.43 -15.25
CA VAL A 179 4.49 5.98 -13.85
C VAL A 179 4.19 7.15 -12.91
N MET A 180 4.92 8.26 -13.04
CA MET A 180 4.68 9.44 -12.21
C MET A 180 3.23 9.92 -12.32
N ARG A 181 2.67 9.98 -13.53
CA ARG A 181 1.28 10.35 -13.77
C ARG A 181 0.30 9.34 -13.15
N LYS A 182 0.53 8.04 -13.35
CA LYS A 182 -0.30 6.97 -12.80
C LYS A 182 -0.31 6.97 -11.27
N MET A 183 0.84 7.25 -10.66
CA MET A 183 1.00 7.27 -9.20
C MET A 183 0.67 8.64 -8.57
N GLY A 184 0.41 9.66 -9.40
CA GLY A 184 0.09 11.00 -8.93
C GLY A 184 1.29 11.82 -8.46
N PHE A 185 2.53 11.40 -8.78
CA PHE A 185 3.73 12.15 -8.44
C PHE A 185 3.88 13.39 -9.34
N ARG A 186 4.18 14.52 -8.74
CA ARG A 186 4.43 15.79 -9.45
C ARG A 186 5.91 16.08 -9.63
N ARG A 187 6.76 15.60 -8.72
CA ARG A 187 8.19 15.85 -8.71
C ARG A 187 8.97 14.54 -8.69
N ASN A 188 10.16 14.54 -9.31
CA ASN A 188 11.05 13.39 -9.27
C ASN A 188 11.39 12.95 -7.83
N ALA A 189 11.52 13.90 -6.90
CA ALA A 189 11.79 13.59 -5.50
C ALA A 189 10.71 12.69 -4.86
N GLU A 190 9.45 12.86 -5.25
CA GLU A 190 8.34 12.03 -4.76
C GLU A 190 8.46 10.59 -5.29
N LEU A 191 8.81 10.44 -6.58
CA LEU A 191 9.08 9.13 -7.18
C LEU A 191 10.27 8.43 -6.49
N TYR A 192 11.40 9.13 -6.33
CA TYR A 192 12.58 8.53 -5.71
C TYR A 192 12.38 8.28 -4.21
N GLY A 193 11.63 9.12 -3.51
CA GLY A 193 11.16 8.86 -2.16
C GLY A 193 10.38 7.55 -2.12
N TRP A 194 9.35 7.41 -2.94
CA TRP A 194 8.54 6.19 -3.03
C TRP A 194 9.38 4.94 -3.35
N LEU A 195 10.32 5.02 -4.29
CA LEU A 195 11.21 3.91 -4.65
C LEU A 195 12.09 3.48 -3.47
N ARG A 196 12.68 4.42 -2.72
CA ARG A 196 13.51 4.11 -1.53
C ARG A 196 12.71 3.42 -0.43
N HIS A 197 11.46 3.85 -0.24
CA HIS A 197 10.59 3.25 0.77
C HIS A 197 10.13 1.85 0.37
N SER A 198 9.98 1.61 -0.92
CA SER A 198 9.58 0.31 -1.46
C SER A 198 10.67 -0.77 -1.36
N THR A 199 11.92 -0.41 -1.12
CA THR A 199 13.06 -1.35 -1.03
C THR A 199 13.41 -1.79 0.38
N ARG A 200 12.88 -1.13 1.42
CA ARG A 200 13.16 -1.51 2.80
C ARG A 200 12.46 -2.83 3.16
N PRO A 201 13.12 -3.73 3.93
CA PRO A 201 12.44 -4.88 4.51
C PRO A 201 11.27 -4.39 5.38
N GLY A 202 10.04 -4.75 5.01
CA GLY A 202 8.82 -4.25 5.65
C GLY A 202 8.13 -3.10 4.90
N ALA A 203 8.72 -2.52 3.86
CA ALA A 203 8.03 -1.55 3.02
C ALA A 203 7.06 -2.27 2.09
N VAL A 204 5.79 -2.00 2.29
CA VAL A 204 4.70 -2.42 1.40
C VAL A 204 4.77 -1.55 0.15
N GLY A 205 5.34 -2.01 -0.91
CA GLY A 205 5.36 -1.12 -2.05
C GLY A 205 5.66 -1.76 -3.39
N VAL A 206 6.81 -2.29 -3.62
CA VAL A 206 7.21 -2.71 -4.97
C VAL A 206 7.39 -4.22 -5.10
N ARG A 207 7.54 -4.94 -3.98
CA ARG A 207 7.72 -6.39 -4.04
C ARG A 207 6.49 -7.14 -4.53
N ALA A 208 5.29 -6.72 -4.17
CA ALA A 208 4.07 -7.41 -4.58
C ALA A 208 3.75 -7.26 -6.09
N GLY A 209 4.07 -6.11 -6.69
CA GLY A 209 3.89 -5.90 -8.14
C GLY A 209 5.07 -6.36 -9.00
N ILE A 210 6.18 -6.78 -8.38
CA ILE A 210 7.44 -7.06 -9.09
C ILE A 210 7.77 -8.56 -9.13
N GLN A 211 7.16 -9.38 -8.31
CA GLN A 211 7.48 -10.82 -8.20
C GLN A 211 6.72 -11.76 -9.14
N LEU A 212 5.80 -11.27 -9.96
CA LEU A 212 5.12 -12.09 -10.96
C LEU A 212 5.88 -12.05 -12.30
N GLY A 213 6.67 -13.07 -12.56
CA GLY A 213 7.26 -13.27 -13.88
C GLY A 213 8.52 -14.12 -13.91
N VAL A 214 8.66 -15.11 -13.03
CA VAL A 214 9.51 -16.29 -13.33
C VAL A 214 8.57 -17.41 -13.78
N ALA A 215 8.05 -17.28 -15.00
CA ALA A 215 7.52 -18.42 -15.70
C ALA A 215 8.69 -19.34 -16.06
N ALA A 216 8.62 -20.57 -15.56
CA ALA A 216 9.51 -21.66 -15.90
C ALA A 216 9.77 -21.70 -17.41
N GLY A 217 11.03 -21.49 -17.80
CA GLY A 217 11.50 -21.85 -19.12
C GLY A 217 11.33 -23.34 -19.28
N LYS A 218 10.39 -23.76 -20.13
CA LYS A 218 10.34 -25.11 -20.65
C LYS A 218 11.57 -25.33 -21.49
N GLU A 219 12.50 -26.13 -20.97
CA GLU A 219 13.46 -26.84 -21.79
C GLU A 219 12.68 -27.64 -22.84
N ARG A 220 12.98 -27.36 -24.11
CA ARG A 220 12.66 -28.28 -25.20
C ARG A 220 13.98 -28.80 -25.74
N HIS A 221 14.09 -30.10 -25.66
CA HIS A 221 15.01 -30.90 -26.46
C HIS A 221 14.81 -30.63 -27.95
#